data_29e6dfaebb2293f2f1469df8d78121d9
#
_entry.id   29e6dfaebb2293f2f1469df8d78121d9
#
_cell.length_a   1.000
_cell.length_b   1.000
_cell.length_c   1.000
_cell.angle_alpha   90.00
_cell.angle_beta   90.00
_cell.angle_gamma   90.00
#
_symmetry.space_group_name_H-M   'P 1'
#
loop_
_entity.id
_entity.type
_entity.pdbx_description
1 polymer ?
#
loop_
_entity_poly.entity_id
_entity_poly.type
_entity_poly.pdbx_seq_one_letter_code
_entity_poly.pdbx_strand_id
1 'polypeptide(L)'
;MSVMDLTAEFYLQTVEKVFVNHDLPNGTLTHRNARVDPSRITRTALMTIEGERDDISGVGQTQAAQDLCTSLSAEKKLHHLQPGVGHYGVFNGSRFRKEIVPRIVEFVNKNAHDRTAQKPSANGRAKTA
;
A
#
# COMPACT_ATOMS: atom_id res chain seq x y z
N MET A 1 8.43 14.95 25.13
CA MET A 1 8.10 14.16 23.92
C MET A 1 7.92 12.72 24.38
N SER A 2 6.69 12.19 24.38
CA SER A 2 6.48 10.79 24.73
C SER A 2 6.68 9.94 23.49
N VAL A 3 7.61 9.01 23.54
CA VAL A 3 7.82 7.97 22.53
C VAL A 3 6.94 6.79 22.92
N MET A 4 6.30 6.17 21.96
CA MET A 4 5.49 4.97 22.19
C MET A 4 6.39 3.80 22.60
N ASP A 5 6.02 3.12 23.70
CA ASP A 5 6.75 1.96 24.16
C ASP A 5 6.57 0.79 23.17
N LEU A 6 7.68 0.20 22.76
CA LEU A 6 7.73 -1.00 21.93
C LEU A 6 8.38 -2.14 22.70
N THR A 7 7.92 -3.36 22.50
CA THR A 7 8.62 -4.51 23.05
C THR A 7 9.96 -4.70 22.36
N ALA A 8 10.96 -5.21 23.08
CA ALA A 8 12.29 -5.46 22.53
C ALA A 8 12.25 -6.42 21.33
N GLU A 9 11.41 -7.45 21.40
CA GLU A 9 11.24 -8.43 20.33
C GLU A 9 10.72 -7.80 19.04
N PHE A 10 9.71 -6.92 19.15
CA PHE A 10 9.18 -6.22 17.97
C PHE A 10 10.21 -5.29 17.35
N TYR A 11 10.93 -4.52 18.19
CA TYR A 11 11.98 -3.62 17.73
C TYR A 11 13.10 -4.38 17.01
N LEU A 12 13.65 -5.41 17.65
CA LEU A 12 14.75 -6.21 17.09
C LEU A 12 14.33 -6.91 15.80
N GLN A 13 13.14 -7.51 15.76
CA GLN A 13 12.62 -8.15 14.55
C GLN A 13 12.44 -7.15 13.41
N THR A 14 11.96 -5.94 13.71
CA THR A 14 11.80 -4.89 12.70
C THR A 14 13.15 -4.46 12.14
N VAL A 15 14.13 -4.21 13.01
CA VAL A 15 15.48 -3.84 12.58
C VAL A 15 16.08 -4.94 11.71
N GLU A 16 16.04 -6.18 12.15
CA GLU A 16 16.59 -7.31 11.40
C GLU A 16 15.92 -7.49 10.04
N LYS A 17 14.60 -7.66 10.03
CA LYS A 17 13.86 -8.04 8.80
C LYS A 17 13.72 -6.90 7.80
N VAL A 18 13.56 -5.68 8.27
CA VAL A 18 13.30 -4.53 7.40
C VAL A 18 14.59 -3.82 7.01
N PHE A 19 15.44 -3.49 7.99
CA PHE A 19 16.60 -2.62 7.75
C PHE A 19 17.90 -3.38 7.47
N VAL A 20 18.07 -4.60 7.97
CA VAL A 20 19.29 -5.39 7.75
C VAL A 20 19.12 -6.36 6.58
N ASN A 21 18.10 -7.21 6.63
CA ASN A 21 17.91 -8.28 5.66
C ASN A 21 17.09 -7.85 4.44
N HIS A 22 16.29 -6.78 4.54
CA HIS A 22 15.33 -6.36 3.50
C HIS A 22 14.42 -7.53 3.07
N ASP A 23 13.86 -8.25 4.03
CA ASP A 23 13.18 -9.53 3.78
C ASP A 23 12.01 -9.41 2.80
N LEU A 24 11.23 -8.32 2.84
CA LEU A 24 10.08 -8.15 1.95
C LEU A 24 10.50 -8.01 0.47
N PRO A 25 11.39 -7.08 0.08
CA PRO A 25 11.84 -6.99 -1.30
C PRO A 25 12.63 -8.20 -1.77
N ASN A 26 13.36 -8.87 -0.87
CA ASN A 26 14.08 -10.10 -1.20
C ASN A 26 13.17 -11.34 -1.25
N GLY A 27 11.89 -11.20 -0.90
CA GLY A 27 10.93 -12.30 -0.93
C GLY A 27 11.19 -13.38 0.13
N THR A 28 11.91 -13.05 1.19
CA THR A 28 12.24 -13.95 2.32
C THR A 28 11.37 -13.69 3.56
N LEU A 29 10.58 -12.60 3.55
CA LEU A 29 9.69 -12.28 4.66
C LEU A 29 8.66 -13.38 4.88
N THR A 30 8.56 -13.82 6.14
CA THR A 30 7.57 -14.82 6.56
C THR A 30 6.68 -14.28 7.68
N HIS A 31 5.42 -14.72 7.68
CA HIS A 31 4.49 -14.54 8.78
C HIS A 31 3.85 -15.90 9.13
N ARG A 32 3.95 -16.31 10.40
CA ARG A 32 3.43 -17.62 10.86
C ARG A 32 3.90 -18.78 9.97
N ASN A 33 5.20 -18.81 9.65
CA ASN A 33 5.85 -19.77 8.76
C ASN A 33 5.35 -19.80 7.30
N ALA A 34 4.50 -18.86 6.91
CA ALA A 34 4.09 -18.70 5.52
C ALA A 34 4.84 -17.52 4.89
N ARG A 35 5.32 -17.69 3.66
CA ARG A 35 5.98 -16.62 2.90
C ARG A 35 4.98 -15.51 2.58
N VAL A 36 5.38 -14.27 2.82
CA VAL A 36 4.66 -13.07 2.38
C VAL A 36 5.01 -12.81 0.91
N ASP A 37 4.01 -12.83 0.05
CA ASP A 37 4.20 -12.69 -1.40
C ASP A 37 3.28 -11.60 -1.97
N PRO A 38 3.79 -10.36 -2.13
CA PRO A 38 3.02 -9.25 -2.70
C PRO A 38 2.60 -9.48 -4.15
N SER A 39 3.29 -10.34 -4.90
CA SER A 39 2.93 -10.67 -6.28
C SER A 39 1.54 -11.33 -6.39
N ARG A 40 1.04 -11.92 -5.30
CA ARG A 40 -0.31 -12.51 -5.26
C ARG A 40 -1.45 -11.49 -5.16
N ILE A 41 -1.12 -10.21 -5.00
CA ILE A 41 -2.13 -9.14 -5.04
C ILE A 41 -2.53 -8.90 -6.50
N THR A 42 -3.76 -9.29 -6.84
CA THR A 42 -4.27 -9.21 -8.22
C THR A 42 -5.50 -8.32 -8.37
N ARG A 43 -6.16 -7.97 -7.27
CA ARG A 43 -7.47 -7.31 -7.29
C ARG A 43 -7.47 -5.93 -6.64
N THR A 44 -6.75 -5.77 -5.54
CA THR A 44 -6.72 -4.53 -4.76
C THR A 44 -5.85 -3.51 -5.45
N ALA A 45 -6.42 -2.37 -5.82
CA ALA A 45 -5.64 -1.28 -6.39
C ALA A 45 -4.68 -0.69 -5.35
N LEU A 46 -3.50 -0.30 -5.78
CA LEU A 46 -2.41 0.21 -4.95
C LEU A 46 -2.11 1.67 -5.28
N MET A 47 -2.29 2.55 -4.30
CA MET A 47 -1.81 3.93 -4.37
C MET A 47 -0.73 4.14 -3.31
N THR A 48 0.40 4.72 -3.72
CA THR A 48 1.48 5.13 -2.82
C THR A 48 1.71 6.63 -2.93
N ILE A 49 1.98 7.28 -1.80
CA ILE A 49 2.17 8.73 -1.71
C ILE A 49 3.43 9.01 -0.91
N GLU A 50 4.29 9.88 -1.45
CA GLU A 50 5.52 10.33 -0.81
C GLU A 50 5.57 11.84 -0.75
N GLY A 51 6.28 12.38 0.24
CA GLY A 51 6.63 13.79 0.31
C GLY A 51 8.02 14.04 -0.28
N GLU A 52 8.15 15.04 -1.13
CA GLU A 52 9.43 15.40 -1.75
C GLU A 52 10.54 15.70 -0.71
N ARG A 53 10.14 16.25 0.44
CA ARG A 53 11.03 16.65 1.53
C ARG A 53 10.85 15.77 2.77
N ASP A 54 10.41 14.54 2.57
CA ASP A 54 10.24 13.59 3.66
C ASP A 54 11.61 13.07 4.10
N ASP A 55 11.98 13.35 5.35
CA ASP A 55 13.24 12.96 5.98
C ASP A 55 13.13 11.69 6.84
N ILE A 56 11.91 11.14 6.96
CA ILE A 56 11.64 9.89 7.68
C ILE A 56 11.45 8.75 6.69
N SER A 57 10.61 8.95 5.68
CA SER A 57 10.40 8.01 4.59
C SER A 57 10.87 8.66 3.29
N GLY A 58 12.13 8.43 2.93
CA GLY A 58 12.75 9.03 1.75
C GLY A 58 12.04 8.67 0.45
N VAL A 59 12.19 9.54 -0.55
CA VAL A 59 11.62 9.34 -1.88
C VAL A 59 12.08 8.01 -2.49
N GLY A 60 11.12 7.25 -3.01
CA GLY A 60 11.33 5.93 -3.59
C GLY A 60 10.98 4.77 -2.66
N GLN A 61 10.92 4.99 -1.34
CA GLN A 61 10.67 3.91 -0.37
C GLN A 61 9.26 3.32 -0.51
N THR A 62 8.24 4.16 -0.63
CA THR A 62 6.87 3.64 -0.82
C THR A 62 6.62 3.31 -2.29
N GLN A 63 7.28 3.99 -3.22
CA GLN A 63 7.22 3.68 -4.65
C GLN A 63 7.66 2.24 -4.92
N ALA A 64 8.67 1.74 -4.22
CA ALA A 64 9.16 0.36 -4.34
C ALA A 64 8.07 -0.71 -4.15
N ALA A 65 7.00 -0.41 -3.39
CA ALA A 65 5.86 -1.32 -3.25
C ALA A 65 5.14 -1.58 -4.58
N GLN A 66 5.21 -0.65 -5.54
CA GLN A 66 4.63 -0.83 -6.87
C GLN A 66 5.32 -1.96 -7.64
N ASP A 67 6.63 -2.13 -7.45
CA ASP A 67 7.43 -3.14 -8.12
C ASP A 67 7.22 -4.53 -7.50
N LEU A 68 6.89 -4.61 -6.22
CA LEU A 68 6.60 -5.86 -5.52
C LEU A 68 5.24 -6.46 -5.93
N CYS A 69 4.26 -5.62 -6.29
CA CYS A 69 2.93 -6.05 -6.71
C CYS A 69 2.89 -6.33 -8.22
N THR A 70 3.66 -7.30 -8.69
CA THR A 70 3.89 -7.58 -10.12
C THR A 70 2.64 -8.02 -10.87
N SER A 71 1.68 -8.65 -10.20
CA SER A 71 0.42 -9.13 -10.81
C SER A 71 -0.69 -8.08 -10.87
N LEU A 72 -0.46 -6.88 -10.32
CA LEU A 72 -1.37 -5.76 -10.51
C LEU A 72 -1.11 -5.11 -11.87
N SER A 73 -2.19 -4.91 -12.63
CA SER A 73 -2.14 -4.15 -13.88
C SER A 73 -1.81 -2.68 -13.63
N ALA A 74 -1.23 -2.02 -14.64
CA ALA A 74 -0.76 -0.63 -14.52
C ALA A 74 -1.90 0.34 -14.16
N GLU A 75 -3.11 0.11 -14.66
CA GLU A 75 -4.27 0.94 -14.35
C GLU A 75 -4.74 0.87 -12.90
N LYS A 76 -4.34 -0.18 -12.16
CA LYS A 76 -4.59 -0.35 -10.71
C LYS A 76 -3.47 0.16 -9.82
N LYS A 77 -2.43 0.73 -10.41
CA LYS A 77 -1.29 1.28 -9.69
C LYS A 77 -1.23 2.80 -9.87
N LEU A 78 -0.97 3.51 -8.79
CA LEU A 78 -0.71 4.95 -8.81
C LEU A 78 0.35 5.30 -7.78
N HIS A 79 1.40 5.97 -8.22
CA HIS A 79 2.37 6.62 -7.33
C HIS A 79 2.24 8.14 -7.44
N HIS A 80 2.23 8.84 -6.30
CA HIS A 80 2.19 10.29 -6.24
C HIS A 80 3.29 10.83 -5.33
N LEU A 81 4.23 11.56 -5.90
CA LEU A 81 5.19 12.36 -5.16
C LEU A 81 4.62 13.76 -4.96
N GLN A 82 4.36 14.15 -3.71
CA GLN A 82 3.82 15.45 -3.37
C GLN A 82 4.94 16.49 -3.22
N PRO A 83 5.00 17.51 -4.08
CA PRO A 83 6.05 18.54 -4.00
C PRO A 83 5.98 19.38 -2.74
N GLY A 84 7.13 19.73 -2.20
CA GLY A 84 7.32 20.74 -1.16
C GLY A 84 6.73 20.38 0.21
N VAL A 85 6.46 19.08 0.50
CA VAL A 85 6.01 18.62 1.81
C VAL A 85 6.98 17.60 2.41
N GLY A 86 7.12 17.64 3.73
CA GLY A 86 7.80 16.61 4.52
C GLY A 86 6.81 15.55 5.01
N HIS A 87 7.27 14.68 5.90
CA HIS A 87 6.53 13.52 6.39
C HIS A 87 5.10 13.83 6.84
N TYR A 88 4.92 14.80 7.72
CA TYR A 88 3.57 15.16 8.19
C TYR A 88 2.69 15.82 7.12
N GLY A 89 3.31 16.42 6.09
CA GLY A 89 2.59 17.10 5.02
C GLY A 89 1.84 16.15 4.08
N VAL A 90 2.17 14.85 4.08
CA VAL A 90 1.43 13.82 3.31
C VAL A 90 0.18 13.33 4.03
N PHE A 91 -0.02 13.71 5.31
CA PHE A 91 -1.18 13.28 6.12
C PHE A 91 -2.08 14.43 6.54
N ASN A 92 -1.58 15.66 6.57
CA ASN A 92 -2.36 16.80 7.03
C ASN A 92 -1.92 18.14 6.39
N GLY A 93 -2.61 19.22 6.78
CA GLY A 93 -2.30 20.55 6.31
C GLY A 93 -3.07 20.96 5.06
N SER A 94 -2.74 22.15 4.54
CA SER A 94 -3.47 22.73 3.40
C SER A 94 -3.20 21.99 2.09
N ARG A 95 -1.97 21.57 1.85
CA ARG A 95 -1.60 20.81 0.65
C ARG A 95 -2.21 19.41 0.65
N PHE A 96 -2.21 18.73 1.80
CA PHE A 96 -2.91 17.46 1.94
C PHE A 96 -4.37 17.58 1.50
N ARG A 97 -5.11 18.57 2.07
CA ARG A 97 -6.53 18.76 1.76
C ARG A 97 -6.78 19.17 0.31
N LYS A 98 -5.93 20.02 -0.26
CA LYS A 98 -6.15 20.61 -1.59
C LYS A 98 -5.61 19.76 -2.74
N GLU A 99 -4.55 19.02 -2.51
CA GLU A 99 -3.79 18.36 -3.58
C GLU A 99 -3.80 16.84 -3.46
N ILE A 100 -3.66 16.29 -2.23
CA ILE A 100 -3.58 14.83 -2.00
C ILE A 100 -4.97 14.21 -1.89
N VAL A 101 -5.84 14.76 -1.05
CA VAL A 101 -7.19 14.21 -0.82
C VAL A 101 -7.99 14.06 -2.12
N PRO A 102 -8.04 15.04 -3.05
CA PRO A 102 -8.74 14.87 -4.32
C PRO A 102 -8.21 13.69 -5.15
N ARG A 103 -6.89 13.48 -5.17
CA ARG A 103 -6.27 12.35 -5.88
C ARG A 103 -6.63 11.00 -5.26
N ILE A 104 -6.66 10.94 -3.92
CA ILE A 104 -7.12 9.74 -3.20
C ILE A 104 -8.58 9.44 -3.57
N VAL A 105 -9.44 10.45 -3.52
CA VAL A 105 -10.87 10.29 -3.85
C VAL A 105 -11.07 9.84 -5.30
N GLU A 106 -10.36 10.45 -6.25
CA GLU A 106 -10.40 10.05 -7.65
C GLU A 106 -9.96 8.58 -7.84
N PHE A 107 -8.82 8.21 -7.23
CA PHE A 107 -8.31 6.85 -7.31
C PHE A 107 -9.26 5.82 -6.68
N VAL A 108 -9.83 6.14 -5.51
CA VAL A 108 -10.83 5.28 -4.85
C VAL A 108 -12.07 5.13 -5.72
N ASN A 109 -12.63 6.21 -6.24
CA ASN A 109 -13.82 6.17 -7.09
C ASN A 109 -13.59 5.37 -8.37
N LYS A 110 -12.46 5.59 -9.04
CA LYS A 110 -12.08 4.82 -10.23
C LYS A 110 -12.08 3.32 -9.97
N ASN A 111 -11.50 2.89 -8.83
CA ASN A 111 -11.35 1.48 -8.51
C ASN A 111 -12.57 0.86 -7.78
N ALA A 112 -13.46 1.68 -7.23
CA ALA A 112 -14.69 1.19 -6.60
C ALA A 112 -15.71 0.69 -7.64
N HIS A 113 -15.77 1.29 -8.83
CA HIS A 113 -16.69 0.92 -9.90
C HIS A 113 -16.38 -0.45 -10.50
N ASP A 114 -15.11 -0.86 -10.52
CA ASP A 114 -14.69 -2.20 -10.93
C ASP A 114 -15.31 -3.33 -10.06
N ARG A 115 -15.73 -3.03 -8.85
CA ARG A 115 -16.34 -4.02 -7.94
C ARG A 115 -17.81 -4.35 -8.28
N THR A 116 -18.52 -3.46 -8.95
CA THR A 116 -19.92 -3.65 -9.33
C THR A 116 -20.07 -4.52 -10.58
N ALA A 117 -19.07 -4.56 -11.44
CA ALA A 117 -19.04 -5.39 -12.64
C ALA A 117 -18.76 -6.89 -12.38
N GLN A 118 -18.32 -7.26 -11.17
CA GLN A 118 -17.92 -8.63 -10.80
C GLN A 118 -18.86 -9.31 -9.78
N LYS A 119 -20.13 -8.91 -9.67
CA LYS A 119 -21.09 -9.74 -8.93
C LYS A 119 -21.30 -11.05 -9.68
N PRO A 120 -21.08 -12.24 -9.06
CA PRO A 120 -21.44 -13.50 -9.68
C PRO A 120 -22.94 -13.50 -9.95
N SER A 121 -23.33 -13.83 -11.17
CA SER A 121 -24.71 -14.12 -11.53
C SER A 121 -25.24 -15.22 -10.61
N ALA A 122 -26.13 -14.85 -9.70
CA ALA A 122 -26.87 -15.80 -8.88
C ALA A 122 -27.99 -16.41 -9.75
N ASN A 123 -27.62 -17.30 -10.67
CA ASN A 123 -28.59 -18.14 -11.37
C ASN A 123 -28.09 -19.56 -11.44
N GLY A 124 -28.70 -20.43 -10.66
CA GLY A 124 -28.41 -21.87 -10.64
C GLY A 124 -29.15 -22.61 -9.52
N ARG A 125 -30.40 -22.20 -9.20
CA ARG A 125 -31.29 -23.14 -8.49
C ARG A 125 -31.90 -24.07 -9.54
N ALA A 126 -31.24 -25.20 -9.76
CA ALA A 126 -31.90 -26.34 -10.40
C ALA A 126 -33.05 -26.81 -9.50
N LYS A 127 -34.27 -26.75 -10.01
CA LYS A 127 -35.41 -27.49 -9.49
C LYS A 127 -35.16 -28.93 -9.85
N THR A 128 -34.93 -29.78 -8.86
CA THR A 128 -35.15 -31.24 -9.00
C THR A 128 -36.56 -31.56 -8.55
N ALA A 129 -37.29 -32.12 -9.47
CA ALA A 129 -38.58 -32.76 -9.26
C ALA A 129 -38.42 -34.05 -8.44
#